data_bd6872b4d8c0407af735282e1329c077
#
_entry.id   bd6872b4d8c0407af735282e1329c077
#
_cell.length_a   1.000
_cell.length_b   1.000
_cell.length_c   1.000
_cell.angle_alpha   90.00
_cell.angle_beta   90.00
_cell.angle_gamma   90.00
#
_symmetry.space_group_name_H-M   'P 1'
#
loop_
_entity.id
_entity.type
_entity.pdbx_description
1 polymer ?
#
loop_
_entity_poly.entity_id
_entity_poly.type
_entity_poly.pdbx_seq_one_letter_code
_entity_poly.pdbx_strand_id
1 'polypeptide(L)'
;LVRAKVFIDCSGDGDVAMLAGGEAMVSNELGEFQPLTMLFRMGGVDKRRLLDFCVEHPENLAVGESEWMGSELTPRECAERLRQQGEAAVFIKGDGPLIQEGIRSGELSPTALIGIIPVSNERNEVSINTTRIANIDATDTRALSNAFGGLVDQAWSCIRFMQKRVPGFEKAYFAGLAHRIGIRETRRVVGDYILTRDDVFNARKRDDGIGKGSHHIDIHQDGTKQVRIPVRHGGSYDMPYTM
;
A
#
# COMPACT_ATOMS: atom_id res chain seq x y z
N LEU A 1 12.38 8.89 34.71
CA LEU A 1 11.30 8.03 35.20
C LEU A 1 9.99 8.81 35.14
N VAL A 2 9.01 8.28 34.37
CA VAL A 2 7.66 8.86 34.26
C VAL A 2 6.72 7.99 35.11
N ARG A 3 5.87 8.65 35.91
CA ARG A 3 4.80 8.01 36.69
C ARG A 3 3.46 8.57 36.23
N ALA A 4 2.52 7.72 35.87
CA ALA A 4 1.17 8.11 35.45
C ALA A 4 0.15 7.11 36.00
N LYS A 5 -1.13 7.52 36.07
CA LYS A 5 -2.24 6.63 36.43
C LYS A 5 -2.63 5.70 35.30
N VAL A 6 -2.42 6.14 34.06
CA VAL A 6 -2.75 5.42 32.84
C VAL A 6 -1.65 5.69 31.81
N PHE A 7 -1.31 4.67 31.04
CA PHE A 7 -0.41 4.77 29.88
C PHE A 7 -1.19 4.37 28.64
N ILE A 8 -1.03 5.14 27.56
CA ILE A 8 -1.61 4.84 26.25
C ILE A 8 -0.45 4.58 25.31
N ASP A 9 -0.39 3.38 24.74
CA ASP A 9 0.63 2.99 23.77
C ASP A 9 0.23 3.51 22.39
N CYS A 10 1.03 4.40 21.82
CA CYS A 10 0.91 4.92 20.47
C CYS A 10 2.19 4.69 19.65
N SER A 11 3.01 3.69 20.04
CA SER A 11 4.30 3.40 19.36
C SER A 11 4.11 2.82 17.95
N GLY A 12 2.94 2.29 17.63
CA GLY A 12 2.65 1.61 16.36
C GLY A 12 3.02 0.13 16.39
N ASP A 13 4.06 -0.24 17.14
CA ASP A 13 4.57 -1.61 17.26
C ASP A 13 4.22 -2.27 18.60
N GLY A 14 3.44 -1.59 19.45
CA GLY A 14 3.07 -2.07 20.79
C GLY A 14 4.25 -2.13 21.76
N ASP A 15 5.26 -1.26 21.59
CA ASP A 15 6.51 -1.33 22.38
C ASP A 15 6.27 -1.11 23.87
N VAL A 16 5.40 -0.16 24.25
CA VAL A 16 5.09 0.13 25.65
C VAL A 16 4.33 -1.03 26.27
N ALA A 17 3.39 -1.63 25.51
CA ALA A 17 2.65 -2.80 25.97
C ALA A 17 3.60 -3.99 26.24
N MET A 18 4.56 -4.25 25.32
CA MET A 18 5.55 -5.32 25.51
C MET A 18 6.47 -5.06 26.69
N LEU A 19 6.96 -3.83 26.87
CA LEU A 19 7.79 -3.46 28.01
C LEU A 19 7.03 -3.55 29.34
N ALA A 20 5.71 -3.45 29.31
CA ALA A 20 4.84 -3.65 30.47
C ALA A 20 4.49 -5.12 30.74
N GLY A 21 5.00 -6.07 29.95
CA GLY A 21 4.73 -7.49 30.08
C GLY A 21 3.49 -7.99 29.36
N GLY A 22 2.98 -7.21 28.39
CA GLY A 22 1.88 -7.62 27.51
C GLY A 22 2.31 -8.73 26.54
N GLU A 23 1.33 -9.41 25.97
CA GLU A 23 1.53 -10.44 24.94
C GLU A 23 1.23 -9.89 23.55
N ALA A 24 1.90 -10.41 22.53
CA ALA A 24 1.64 -10.05 21.14
C ALA A 24 1.69 -11.27 20.23
N MET A 25 0.84 -11.23 19.21
CA MET A 25 0.98 -12.07 18.01
C MET A 25 1.90 -11.37 17.02
N VAL A 26 2.75 -12.12 16.35
CA VAL A 26 3.62 -11.67 15.27
C VAL A 26 3.36 -12.51 14.03
N SER A 27 3.54 -11.95 12.84
CA SER A 27 3.33 -12.67 11.57
C SER A 27 1.95 -13.31 11.41
N ASN A 28 1.73 -14.05 10.34
CA ASN A 28 0.57 -14.93 10.19
C ASN A 28 0.88 -16.34 10.79
N GLU A 29 -0.08 -17.27 10.68
CA GLU A 29 0.06 -18.65 11.17
C GLU A 29 1.20 -19.43 10.52
N LEU A 30 1.67 -18.99 9.34
CA LEU A 30 2.80 -19.57 8.61
C LEU A 30 4.14 -18.91 8.94
N GLY A 31 4.17 -17.94 9.84
CA GLY A 31 5.37 -17.16 10.16
C GLY A 31 5.72 -16.08 9.13
N GLU A 32 4.80 -15.74 8.24
CA GLU A 32 5.03 -14.77 7.18
C GLU A 32 4.62 -13.37 7.61
N PHE A 33 5.41 -12.35 7.21
CA PHE A 33 5.13 -10.94 7.41
C PHE A 33 4.73 -10.27 6.10
N GLN A 34 3.81 -9.31 6.18
CA GLN A 34 3.47 -8.47 5.04
C GLN A 34 4.68 -7.65 4.56
N PRO A 35 4.78 -7.39 3.24
CA PRO A 35 5.96 -6.76 2.66
C PRO A 35 6.24 -5.36 3.20
N LEU A 36 7.51 -5.08 3.42
CA LEU A 36 8.04 -3.73 3.57
C LEU A 36 7.95 -2.97 2.24
N THR A 37 7.84 -1.65 2.29
CA THR A 37 7.78 -0.77 1.12
C THR A 37 8.67 0.45 1.29
N MET A 38 9.38 0.85 0.24
CA MET A 38 10.03 2.14 0.15
C MET A 38 9.34 2.96 -0.93
N LEU A 39 8.63 4.01 -0.53
CA LEU A 39 8.07 4.98 -1.47
C LEU A 39 9.18 5.86 -2.02
N PHE A 40 9.01 6.30 -3.26
CA PHE A 40 9.90 7.29 -3.87
C PHE A 40 9.11 8.27 -4.71
N ARG A 41 9.74 9.39 -5.05
CA ARG A 41 9.13 10.44 -5.86
C ARG A 41 9.84 10.59 -7.19
N MET A 42 9.07 10.89 -8.21
CA MET A 42 9.55 11.27 -9.54
C MET A 42 8.99 12.64 -9.91
N GLY A 43 9.85 13.52 -10.37
CA GLY A 43 9.50 14.85 -10.87
C GLY A 43 9.56 14.92 -12.40
N GLY A 44 8.98 15.99 -12.97
CA GLY A 44 9.00 16.21 -14.40
C GLY A 44 8.11 15.25 -15.20
N VAL A 45 7.07 14.69 -14.58
CA VAL A 45 6.14 13.76 -15.23
C VAL A 45 5.18 14.53 -16.13
N ASP A 46 5.09 14.14 -17.40
CA ASP A 46 4.03 14.62 -18.31
C ASP A 46 2.72 13.88 -18.02
N LYS A 47 1.93 14.48 -17.14
CA LYS A 47 0.66 13.89 -16.68
C LYS A 47 -0.34 13.71 -17.82
N ARG A 48 -0.34 14.60 -18.82
CA ARG A 48 -1.26 14.50 -19.95
C ARG A 48 -0.97 13.25 -20.77
N ARG A 49 0.30 13.02 -21.10
CA ARG A 49 0.70 11.81 -21.83
C ARG A 49 0.44 10.53 -21.06
N LEU A 50 0.66 10.54 -19.72
CA LEU A 50 0.30 9.42 -18.86
C LEU A 50 -1.21 9.12 -18.91
N LEU A 51 -2.05 10.15 -18.80
CA LEU A 51 -3.51 9.98 -18.81
C LEU A 51 -4.04 9.58 -20.19
N ASP A 52 -3.45 10.08 -21.27
CA ASP A 52 -3.75 9.64 -22.65
C ASP A 52 -3.41 8.14 -22.81
N PHE A 53 -2.24 7.71 -22.35
CA PHE A 53 -1.85 6.29 -22.32
C PHE A 53 -2.84 5.42 -21.52
N CYS A 54 -3.32 5.88 -20.37
CA CYS A 54 -4.30 5.16 -19.58
C CYS A 54 -5.63 4.95 -20.33
N VAL A 55 -6.06 5.92 -21.11
CA VAL A 55 -7.28 5.81 -21.95
C VAL A 55 -7.07 4.87 -23.13
N GLU A 56 -5.88 4.90 -23.74
CA GLU A 56 -5.51 4.04 -24.87
C GLU A 56 -5.30 2.58 -24.45
N HIS A 57 -4.79 2.36 -23.22
CA HIS A 57 -4.41 1.08 -22.68
C HIS A 57 -5.05 0.76 -21.32
N PRO A 58 -6.39 0.79 -21.24
CA PRO A 58 -7.13 0.60 -19.97
C PRO A 58 -6.93 -0.79 -19.36
N GLU A 59 -6.49 -1.77 -20.15
CA GLU A 59 -6.16 -3.13 -19.69
C GLU A 59 -5.01 -3.18 -18.68
N ASN A 60 -4.22 -2.10 -18.58
CA ASN A 60 -3.15 -1.98 -17.59
C ASN A 60 -3.60 -1.37 -16.26
N LEU A 61 -4.82 -0.85 -16.17
CA LEU A 61 -5.27 -0.16 -14.98
C LEU A 61 -5.85 -1.11 -13.93
N ALA A 62 -5.44 -0.91 -12.69
CA ALA A 62 -6.19 -1.40 -11.55
C ALA A 62 -7.35 -0.43 -11.32
N VAL A 63 -8.54 -0.85 -11.68
CA VAL A 63 -9.77 -0.17 -11.28
C VAL A 63 -10.05 -0.63 -9.87
N GLY A 64 -9.58 0.15 -8.89
CA GLY A 64 -9.72 -0.23 -7.51
C GLY A 64 -11.18 -0.23 -7.10
N GLU A 65 -11.62 -1.29 -6.41
CA GLU A 65 -12.75 -1.28 -5.48
C GLU A 65 -14.11 -0.84 -6.04
N SER A 66 -14.23 -0.66 -7.36
CA SER A 66 -15.46 -0.22 -8.00
C SER A 66 -16.63 -1.17 -7.72
N GLU A 67 -16.37 -2.48 -7.71
CA GLU A 67 -17.39 -3.50 -7.37
C GLU A 67 -17.89 -3.36 -5.92
N TRP A 68 -17.05 -2.87 -5.02
CA TRP A 68 -17.37 -2.73 -3.60
C TRP A 68 -17.97 -1.38 -3.25
N MET A 69 -17.62 -0.37 -4.01
CA MET A 69 -18.12 1.00 -3.84
C MET A 69 -19.39 1.28 -4.63
N GLY A 70 -19.91 0.29 -5.35
CA GLY A 70 -21.07 0.44 -6.23
C GLY A 70 -20.79 1.26 -7.49
N SER A 71 -19.51 1.38 -7.87
CA SER A 71 -19.12 2.00 -9.13
C SER A 71 -19.15 0.95 -10.23
N GLU A 72 -19.98 1.17 -11.23
CA GLU A 72 -20.08 0.32 -12.44
C GLU A 72 -19.08 0.75 -13.54
N LEU A 73 -18.14 1.65 -13.23
CA LEU A 73 -17.23 2.17 -14.24
C LEU A 73 -16.24 1.10 -14.70
N THR A 74 -16.13 0.96 -16.00
CA THR A 74 -15.09 0.15 -16.64
C THR A 74 -13.71 0.81 -16.47
N PRO A 75 -12.60 0.06 -16.66
CA PRO A 75 -11.24 0.64 -16.65
C PRO A 75 -11.09 1.83 -17.60
N ARG A 76 -11.73 1.79 -18.77
CA ARG A 76 -11.71 2.87 -19.75
C ARG A 76 -12.43 4.11 -19.25
N GLU A 77 -13.63 3.97 -18.72
CA GLU A 77 -14.41 5.08 -18.16
C GLU A 77 -13.69 5.73 -16.97
N CYS A 78 -13.01 4.93 -16.13
CA CYS A 78 -12.15 5.45 -15.08
C CYS A 78 -10.99 6.27 -15.64
N ALA A 79 -10.30 5.78 -16.66
CA ALA A 79 -9.21 6.49 -17.32
C ALA A 79 -9.68 7.81 -17.96
N GLU A 80 -10.82 7.80 -18.65
CA GLU A 80 -11.42 8.99 -19.26
C GLU A 80 -11.80 10.03 -18.20
N ARG A 81 -12.34 9.60 -17.06
CA ARG A 81 -12.65 10.47 -15.93
C ARG A 81 -11.39 11.10 -15.33
N LEU A 82 -10.34 10.32 -15.07
CA LEU A 82 -9.05 10.83 -14.58
C LEU A 82 -8.46 11.84 -15.56
N ARG A 83 -8.53 11.55 -16.86
CA ARG A 83 -8.07 12.47 -17.92
C ARG A 83 -8.85 13.78 -17.93
N GLN A 84 -10.17 13.75 -17.78
CA GLN A 84 -11.01 14.94 -17.69
C GLN A 84 -10.69 15.78 -16.44
N GLN A 85 -10.41 15.14 -15.33
CA GLN A 85 -10.04 15.79 -14.07
C GLN A 85 -8.60 16.31 -14.08
N GLY A 86 -7.73 15.78 -14.96
CA GLY A 86 -6.32 16.13 -15.03
C GLY A 86 -5.51 15.61 -13.84
N GLU A 87 -6.05 14.64 -13.10
CA GLU A 87 -5.40 14.04 -11.93
C GLU A 87 -4.73 12.71 -12.29
N ALA A 88 -3.42 12.64 -12.10
CA ALA A 88 -2.63 11.44 -12.36
C ALA A 88 -2.60 10.47 -11.15
N ALA A 89 -3.74 10.27 -10.47
CA ALA A 89 -3.89 9.24 -9.45
C ALA A 89 -4.18 7.90 -10.14
N VAL A 90 -3.13 7.21 -10.58
CA VAL A 90 -3.19 6.03 -11.44
C VAL A 90 -2.60 4.82 -10.73
N PHE A 91 -3.26 3.69 -10.84
CA PHE A 91 -2.74 2.40 -10.39
C PHE A 91 -2.61 1.46 -11.58
N ILE A 92 -1.35 1.14 -11.96
CA ILE A 92 -1.07 0.14 -12.99
C ILE A 92 -1.04 -1.22 -12.30
N LYS A 93 -1.90 -2.15 -12.76
CA LYS A 93 -2.09 -3.44 -12.11
C LYS A 93 -0.97 -4.42 -12.41
N GLY A 94 -0.57 -5.21 -11.40
CA GLY A 94 0.53 -6.15 -11.49
C GLY A 94 0.30 -7.30 -12.47
N ASP A 95 -0.94 -7.74 -12.64
CA ASP A 95 -1.34 -8.77 -13.59
C ASP A 95 -1.65 -8.22 -15.00
N GLY A 96 -1.49 -6.90 -15.19
CA GLY A 96 -1.65 -6.26 -16.49
C GLY A 96 -0.48 -6.53 -17.44
N PRO A 97 -0.72 -6.44 -18.77
CA PRO A 97 0.28 -6.81 -19.77
C PRO A 97 1.59 -6.01 -19.65
N LEU A 98 1.53 -4.74 -19.30
CA LEU A 98 2.70 -3.87 -19.17
C LEU A 98 3.64 -4.34 -18.05
N ILE A 99 3.11 -4.56 -16.85
CA ILE A 99 3.94 -5.02 -15.71
C ILE A 99 4.41 -6.44 -15.93
N GLN A 100 3.55 -7.34 -16.42
CA GLN A 100 3.93 -8.72 -16.68
C GLN A 100 5.05 -8.83 -17.72
N GLU A 101 5.05 -7.99 -18.77
CA GLU A 101 6.14 -7.93 -19.73
C GLU A 101 7.44 -7.42 -19.09
N GLY A 102 7.35 -6.37 -18.27
CA GLY A 102 8.50 -5.83 -17.54
C GLY A 102 9.14 -6.83 -16.59
N ILE A 103 8.32 -7.62 -15.87
CA ILE A 103 8.81 -8.67 -14.98
C ILE A 103 9.46 -9.81 -15.80
N ARG A 104 8.81 -10.27 -16.88
CA ARG A 104 9.29 -11.36 -17.73
C ARG A 104 10.62 -11.02 -18.42
N SER A 105 10.78 -9.78 -18.85
CA SER A 105 12.03 -9.30 -19.47
C SER A 105 13.13 -8.96 -18.47
N GLY A 106 12.86 -9.02 -17.15
CA GLY A 106 13.82 -8.64 -16.11
C GLY A 106 14.03 -7.12 -15.97
N GLU A 107 13.21 -6.31 -16.64
CA GLU A 107 13.29 -4.84 -16.56
C GLU A 107 12.66 -4.30 -15.26
N LEU A 108 11.72 -5.04 -14.68
CA LEU A 108 10.99 -4.66 -13.47
C LEU A 108 11.04 -5.78 -12.43
N SER A 109 11.35 -5.43 -11.20
CA SER A 109 11.21 -6.34 -10.05
C SER A 109 9.74 -6.75 -9.85
N PRO A 110 9.44 -7.98 -9.41
CA PRO A 110 8.08 -8.43 -9.17
C PRO A 110 7.31 -7.48 -8.25
N THR A 111 6.12 -7.08 -8.68
CA THR A 111 5.23 -6.20 -7.90
C THR A 111 3.76 -6.48 -8.20
N ALA A 112 2.88 -6.20 -7.23
CA ALA A 112 1.43 -6.34 -7.39
C ALA A 112 0.81 -5.13 -8.11
N LEU A 113 1.48 -3.97 -8.06
CA LEU A 113 1.00 -2.74 -8.71
C LEU A 113 2.11 -1.68 -8.77
N ILE A 114 1.94 -0.71 -9.65
CA ILE A 114 2.65 0.57 -9.57
C ILE A 114 1.59 1.66 -9.29
N GLY A 115 1.56 2.14 -8.05
CA GLY A 115 0.70 3.25 -7.65
C GLY A 115 1.40 4.57 -7.96
N ILE A 116 0.75 5.43 -8.76
CA ILE A 116 1.21 6.77 -9.12
C ILE A 116 0.27 7.75 -8.44
N ILE A 117 0.78 8.53 -7.49
CA ILE A 117 -0.01 9.41 -6.64
C ILE A 117 0.50 10.85 -6.79
N PRO A 118 -0.35 11.83 -7.18
CA PRO A 118 0.06 13.22 -7.30
C PRO A 118 0.59 13.77 -5.97
N VAL A 119 1.72 14.49 -6.02
CA VAL A 119 2.32 15.18 -4.86
C VAL A 119 2.28 16.69 -5.09
N SER A 120 2.68 17.17 -6.27
CA SER A 120 2.65 18.58 -6.62
C SER A 120 2.32 18.77 -8.10
N ASN A 121 1.25 19.50 -8.36
CA ASN A 121 0.87 19.85 -9.72
C ASN A 121 1.83 20.85 -10.35
N GLU A 122 2.35 21.79 -9.57
CA GLU A 122 3.28 22.81 -10.04
C GLU A 122 4.63 22.23 -10.44
N ARG A 123 5.14 21.25 -9.68
CA ARG A 123 6.40 20.56 -9.97
C ARG A 123 6.26 19.34 -10.86
N ASN A 124 5.05 19.00 -11.28
CA ASN A 124 4.77 17.75 -12.00
C ASN A 124 5.40 16.55 -11.27
N GLU A 125 5.20 16.49 -9.95
CA GLU A 125 5.81 15.50 -9.07
C GLU A 125 4.76 14.50 -8.61
N VAL A 126 5.14 13.22 -8.67
CA VAL A 126 4.32 12.09 -8.22
C VAL A 126 5.09 11.24 -7.21
N SER A 127 4.36 10.63 -6.28
CA SER A 127 4.87 9.56 -5.41
C SER A 127 4.56 8.22 -6.05
N ILE A 128 5.53 7.31 -5.98
CA ILE A 128 5.43 5.96 -6.52
C ILE A 128 5.39 4.95 -5.37
N ASN A 129 4.38 4.07 -5.39
CA ASN A 129 4.22 2.97 -4.47
C ASN A 129 4.26 1.65 -5.24
N THR A 130 5.36 0.90 -5.10
CA THR A 130 5.55 -0.34 -5.87
C THR A 130 6.50 -1.34 -5.20
N THR A 131 7.54 -0.87 -4.49
CA THR A 131 8.58 -1.76 -3.94
C THR A 131 8.01 -2.66 -2.85
N ARG A 132 8.54 -3.89 -2.74
CA ARG A 132 8.10 -4.84 -1.73
C ARG A 132 9.16 -5.89 -1.40
N ILE A 133 9.42 -6.10 -0.13
CA ILE A 133 10.21 -7.23 0.39
C ILE A 133 9.40 -7.86 1.52
N ALA A 134 8.93 -9.08 1.31
CA ALA A 134 8.12 -9.83 2.27
C ALA A 134 8.98 -10.56 3.32
N ASN A 135 8.33 -11.04 4.35
CA ASN A 135 8.90 -11.94 5.35
C ASN A 135 10.08 -11.35 6.14
N ILE A 136 10.03 -10.05 6.40
CA ILE A 136 10.98 -9.36 7.28
C ILE A 136 10.28 -8.97 8.57
N ASP A 137 10.79 -9.47 9.68
CA ASP A 137 10.41 -8.96 11.02
C ASP A 137 11.02 -7.57 11.22
N ALA A 138 10.17 -6.54 11.11
CA ALA A 138 10.62 -5.16 11.23
C ALA A 138 10.92 -4.73 12.69
N THR A 139 10.65 -5.57 13.67
CA THR A 139 11.12 -5.37 15.07
C THR A 139 12.59 -5.75 15.24
N ASP A 140 13.14 -6.57 14.34
CA ASP A 140 14.59 -6.76 14.21
C ASP A 140 15.20 -5.62 13.38
N THR A 141 15.83 -4.67 14.08
CA THR A 141 16.45 -3.49 13.47
C THR A 141 17.55 -3.84 12.46
N ARG A 142 18.24 -4.96 12.62
CA ARG A 142 19.25 -5.43 11.67
C ARG A 142 18.62 -5.96 10.39
N ALA A 143 17.57 -6.77 10.51
CA ALA A 143 16.81 -7.28 9.37
C ALA A 143 16.18 -6.12 8.58
N LEU A 144 15.57 -5.15 9.27
CA LEU A 144 15.02 -3.94 8.67
C LEU A 144 16.08 -3.13 7.94
N SER A 145 17.26 -2.93 8.55
CA SER A 145 18.36 -2.19 7.92
C SER A 145 18.89 -2.90 6.67
N ASN A 146 19.01 -4.23 6.71
CA ASN A 146 19.46 -5.02 5.56
C ASN A 146 18.47 -4.98 4.39
N ALA A 147 17.16 -4.87 4.66
CA ALA A 147 16.13 -4.77 3.62
C ALA A 147 16.20 -3.45 2.84
N PHE A 148 16.81 -2.39 3.40
CA PHE A 148 16.86 -1.07 2.77
C PHE A 148 17.52 -1.11 1.38
N GLY A 149 18.66 -1.77 1.23
CA GLY A 149 19.38 -1.87 -0.06
C GLY A 149 18.50 -2.48 -1.15
N GLY A 150 17.86 -3.61 -0.86
CA GLY A 150 16.97 -4.29 -1.81
C GLY A 150 15.75 -3.45 -2.20
N LEU A 151 15.18 -2.67 -1.26
CA LEU A 151 14.08 -1.75 -1.58
C LEU A 151 14.53 -0.61 -2.49
N VAL A 152 15.76 -0.09 -2.29
CA VAL A 152 16.35 0.93 -3.17
C VAL A 152 16.61 0.37 -4.57
N ASP A 153 17.12 -0.86 -4.69
CA ASP A 153 17.35 -1.51 -5.98
C ASP A 153 16.03 -1.71 -6.74
N GLN A 154 14.96 -2.11 -6.05
CA GLN A 154 13.62 -2.19 -6.63
C GLN A 154 13.10 -0.83 -7.09
N ALA A 155 13.32 0.23 -6.31
CA ALA A 155 12.94 1.59 -6.71
C ALA A 155 13.65 2.00 -8.01
N TRP A 156 14.95 1.78 -8.12
CA TRP A 156 15.71 2.06 -9.34
C TRP A 156 15.29 1.19 -10.53
N SER A 157 14.96 -0.08 -10.30
CA SER A 157 14.36 -0.95 -11.33
C SER A 157 13.08 -0.32 -11.89
N CYS A 158 12.18 0.09 -11.00
CA CYS A 158 10.92 0.72 -11.39
C CYS A 158 11.12 2.06 -12.11
N ILE A 159 12.03 2.93 -11.63
CA ILE A 159 12.33 4.21 -12.28
C ILE A 159 12.75 3.99 -13.73
N ARG A 160 13.73 3.11 -13.97
CA ARG A 160 14.20 2.79 -15.33
C ARG A 160 13.09 2.19 -16.20
N PHE A 161 12.29 1.30 -15.63
CA PHE A 161 11.14 0.72 -16.31
C PHE A 161 10.12 1.79 -16.73
N MET A 162 9.74 2.67 -15.82
CA MET A 162 8.77 3.74 -16.11
C MET A 162 9.29 4.70 -17.18
N GLN A 163 10.56 5.13 -17.09
CA GLN A 163 11.18 6.00 -18.09
C GLN A 163 11.19 5.38 -19.49
N LYS A 164 11.33 4.06 -19.57
CA LYS A 164 11.41 3.31 -20.83
C LYS A 164 10.05 2.91 -21.39
N ARG A 165 9.08 2.56 -20.53
CA ARG A 165 7.86 1.86 -20.91
C ARG A 165 6.56 2.63 -20.65
N VAL A 166 6.58 3.67 -19.82
CA VAL A 166 5.36 4.39 -19.43
C VAL A 166 5.36 5.79 -20.05
N PRO A 167 4.48 6.06 -21.02
CA PRO A 167 4.37 7.40 -21.62
C PRO A 167 4.13 8.49 -20.56
N GLY A 168 4.86 9.59 -20.71
CA GLY A 168 4.88 10.68 -19.74
C GLY A 168 6.01 10.61 -18.71
N PHE A 169 6.75 9.49 -18.64
CA PHE A 169 7.90 9.33 -17.75
C PHE A 169 9.26 9.39 -18.45
N GLU A 170 9.32 9.54 -19.76
CA GLU A 170 10.57 9.50 -20.54
C GLU A 170 11.61 10.53 -20.11
N LYS A 171 11.14 11.68 -19.61
CA LYS A 171 12.00 12.76 -19.09
C LYS A 171 11.89 12.93 -17.59
N ALA A 172 11.11 12.08 -16.92
CA ALA A 172 10.96 12.14 -15.49
C ALA A 172 12.28 11.79 -14.79
N TYR A 173 12.50 12.37 -13.64
CA TYR A 173 13.71 12.18 -12.85
C TYR A 173 13.39 11.77 -11.42
N PHE A 174 14.32 11.11 -10.78
CA PHE A 174 14.23 10.76 -9.37
C PHE A 174 14.26 12.01 -8.49
N ALA A 175 13.23 12.24 -7.69
CA ALA A 175 13.08 13.40 -6.82
C ALA A 175 13.35 13.10 -5.33
N GLY A 176 13.43 11.84 -4.94
CA GLY A 176 13.81 11.44 -3.58
C GLY A 176 13.12 10.16 -3.11
N LEU A 177 13.72 9.48 -2.14
CA LEU A 177 13.11 8.39 -1.38
C LEU A 177 12.26 8.94 -0.24
N ALA A 178 11.34 8.13 0.26
CA ALA A 178 10.77 8.35 1.58
C ALA A 178 11.88 8.29 2.65
N HIS A 179 11.73 9.06 3.71
CA HIS A 179 12.75 9.14 4.78
C HIS A 179 12.76 7.91 5.71
N ARG A 180 11.80 7.01 5.58
CA ARG A 180 11.75 5.74 6.30
C ARG A 180 11.09 4.65 5.45
N ILE A 181 11.39 3.40 5.77
CA ILE A 181 10.71 2.23 5.24
C ILE A 181 9.26 2.22 5.75
N GLY A 182 8.32 1.94 4.86
CA GLY A 182 6.93 1.67 5.21
C GLY A 182 6.79 0.24 5.77
N ILE A 183 6.42 0.16 7.01
CA ILE A 183 6.18 -1.10 7.73
C ILE A 183 4.67 -1.31 7.82
N ARG A 184 4.18 -2.45 7.31
CA ARG A 184 2.74 -2.76 7.30
C ARG A 184 2.29 -3.47 8.55
N GLU A 185 3.10 -4.36 9.07
CA GLU A 185 2.80 -5.08 10.30
C GLU A 185 4.08 -5.38 11.09
N THR A 186 3.92 -5.44 12.41
CA THR A 186 4.90 -5.93 13.36
C THR A 186 4.18 -6.80 14.38
N ARG A 187 3.87 -6.24 15.54
CA ARG A 187 3.16 -6.92 16.62
C ARG A 187 1.68 -6.53 16.61
N ARG A 188 0.83 -7.48 16.91
CA ARG A 188 -0.57 -7.27 17.25
C ARG A 188 -0.72 -7.63 18.72
N VAL A 189 -0.96 -6.63 19.55
CA VAL A 189 -1.15 -6.80 21.00
C VAL A 189 -2.35 -7.72 21.23
N VAL A 190 -2.22 -8.69 22.14
CA VAL A 190 -3.32 -9.58 22.51
C VAL A 190 -4.16 -8.87 23.55
N GLY A 191 -5.36 -8.44 23.16
CA GLY A 191 -6.38 -7.91 24.04
C GLY A 191 -7.37 -8.99 24.48
N ASP A 192 -8.36 -8.61 25.27
CA ASP A 192 -9.45 -9.52 25.66
C ASP A 192 -10.35 -9.88 24.47
N TYR A 193 -10.26 -9.10 23.39
CA TYR A 193 -10.96 -9.34 22.14
C TYR A 193 -10.01 -9.22 20.94
N ILE A 194 -10.12 -10.15 20.00
CA ILE A 194 -9.39 -10.11 18.72
C ILE A 194 -10.36 -9.75 17.60
N LEU A 195 -10.10 -8.63 16.93
CA LEU A 195 -10.89 -8.21 15.76
C LEU A 195 -10.71 -9.24 14.63
N THR A 196 -11.84 -9.80 14.18
CA THR A 196 -11.85 -10.87 13.17
C THR A 196 -12.15 -10.32 11.78
N ARG A 197 -11.86 -11.15 10.75
CA ARG A 197 -12.31 -10.90 9.38
C ARG A 197 -13.81 -10.65 9.30
N ASP A 198 -14.60 -11.44 10.04
CA ASP A 198 -16.05 -11.35 10.01
C ASP A 198 -16.60 -10.07 10.65
N ASP A 199 -15.91 -9.53 11.66
CA ASP A 199 -16.24 -8.23 12.23
C ASP A 199 -16.08 -7.11 11.20
N VAL A 200 -14.95 -7.12 10.48
CA VAL A 200 -14.66 -6.13 9.44
C VAL A 200 -15.63 -6.29 8.27
N PHE A 201 -15.75 -7.51 7.71
CA PHE A 201 -16.62 -7.79 6.56
C PHE A 201 -18.07 -7.41 6.82
N ASN A 202 -18.62 -7.78 7.98
CA ASN A 202 -20.01 -7.52 8.34
C ASN A 202 -20.26 -6.12 8.94
N ALA A 203 -19.26 -5.25 8.95
CA ALA A 203 -19.38 -3.89 9.50
C ALA A 203 -19.91 -3.87 10.95
N ARG A 204 -19.39 -4.80 11.78
CA ARG A 204 -19.92 -5.07 13.13
C ARG A 204 -19.90 -3.83 14.01
N LYS A 205 -21.03 -3.59 14.70
CA LYS A 205 -21.19 -2.52 15.69
C LYS A 205 -21.06 -3.08 17.10
N ARG A 206 -20.54 -2.24 18.01
CA ARG A 206 -20.25 -2.65 19.40
C ARG A 206 -20.54 -1.52 20.37
N ASP A 207 -21.06 -1.87 21.55
CA ASP A 207 -21.37 -0.89 22.61
C ASP A 207 -20.09 -0.34 23.26
N ASP A 208 -18.99 -1.11 23.25
CA ASP A 208 -17.67 -0.73 23.76
C ASP A 208 -16.74 -0.13 22.70
N GLY A 209 -17.31 0.31 21.56
CA GLY A 209 -16.53 0.87 20.44
C GLY A 209 -15.89 2.20 20.77
N ILE A 210 -14.55 2.30 20.64
CA ILE A 210 -13.76 3.53 20.85
C ILE A 210 -13.31 4.20 19.56
N GLY A 211 -13.48 3.51 18.44
CA GLY A 211 -13.12 4.01 17.10
C GLY A 211 -13.89 3.29 16.01
N LYS A 212 -13.79 3.82 14.79
CA LYS A 212 -14.42 3.23 13.59
C LYS A 212 -13.40 3.02 12.50
N GLY A 213 -13.40 1.81 11.91
CA GLY A 213 -12.68 1.49 10.69
C GLY A 213 -13.65 1.34 9.52
N SER A 214 -13.30 1.88 8.36
CA SER A 214 -14.03 1.72 7.11
C SER A 214 -13.16 1.19 5.98
N HIS A 215 -11.89 0.97 6.27
CA HIS A 215 -10.96 0.40 5.30
C HIS A 215 -11.23 -1.10 5.13
N HIS A 216 -11.16 -1.56 3.89
CA HIS A 216 -11.23 -2.99 3.56
C HIS A 216 -10.04 -3.76 4.17
N ILE A 217 -10.18 -5.08 4.28
CA ILE A 217 -9.03 -5.93 4.60
C ILE A 217 -8.13 -5.95 3.36
N ASP A 218 -6.87 -5.56 3.54
CA ASP A 218 -5.86 -5.51 2.47
C ASP A 218 -4.62 -6.28 2.90
N ILE A 219 -4.45 -7.48 2.34
CA ILE A 219 -3.35 -8.38 2.68
C ILE A 219 -2.40 -8.45 1.48
N HIS A 220 -1.21 -7.94 1.68
CA HIS A 220 -0.12 -8.06 0.73
C HIS A 220 0.65 -9.35 1.00
N GLN A 221 0.68 -10.23 -0.01
CA GLN A 221 1.45 -11.46 0.03
C GLN A 221 2.78 -11.28 -0.71
N ASP A 222 3.62 -12.28 -0.69
CA ASP A 222 4.87 -12.26 -1.47
C ASP A 222 4.60 -12.23 -2.98
N GLY A 223 5.58 -11.73 -3.75
CA GLY A 223 5.49 -11.61 -5.20
C GLY A 223 4.45 -10.58 -5.65
N THR A 224 3.51 -10.98 -6.51
CA THR A 224 2.51 -10.11 -7.15
C THR A 224 1.12 -10.23 -6.54
N LYS A 225 0.96 -11.00 -5.48
CA LYS A 225 -0.35 -11.31 -4.91
C LYS A 225 -0.80 -10.27 -3.89
N GLN A 226 -2.09 -9.95 -3.94
CA GLN A 226 -2.78 -9.09 -2.97
C GLN A 226 -4.21 -9.58 -2.81
N VAL A 227 -4.69 -9.67 -1.57
CA VAL A 227 -6.07 -10.06 -1.25
C VAL A 227 -6.77 -8.86 -0.65
N ARG A 228 -7.92 -8.49 -1.21
CA ARG A 228 -8.78 -7.42 -0.70
C ARG A 228 -10.14 -7.96 -0.38
N ILE A 229 -10.67 -7.63 0.80
CA ILE A 229 -12.00 -8.05 1.25
C ILE A 229 -12.72 -6.78 1.73
N PRO A 230 -13.82 -6.38 1.08
CA PRO A 230 -14.49 -5.12 1.39
C PRO A 230 -15.22 -5.18 2.73
N VAL A 231 -15.47 -4.00 3.28
CA VAL A 231 -16.49 -3.83 4.32
C VAL A 231 -17.86 -3.85 3.64
N ARG A 232 -18.75 -4.68 4.11
CA ARG A 232 -20.07 -4.88 3.51
C ARG A 232 -20.84 -3.57 3.38
N HIS A 233 -21.41 -3.32 2.20
CA HIS A 233 -22.18 -2.12 1.85
C HIS A 233 -21.42 -0.78 2.06
N GLY A 234 -20.09 -0.77 1.98
CA GLY A 234 -19.31 0.43 2.20
C GLY A 234 -19.45 1.01 3.61
N GLY A 235 -19.80 0.19 4.59
CA GLY A 235 -20.02 0.56 5.97
C GLY A 235 -18.75 0.80 6.77
N SER A 236 -18.90 0.89 8.07
CA SER A 236 -17.78 0.94 9.02
C SER A 236 -17.98 -0.10 10.11
N TYR A 237 -16.91 -0.69 10.60
CA TYR A 237 -16.89 -1.53 11.79
C TYR A 237 -16.40 -0.74 13.00
N ASP A 238 -16.78 -1.17 14.20
CA ASP A 238 -16.33 -0.54 15.43
C ASP A 238 -15.11 -1.29 15.98
N MET A 239 -14.10 -0.52 16.41
CA MET A 239 -12.94 -1.03 17.13
C MET A 239 -13.26 -1.01 18.62
N PRO A 240 -13.34 -2.19 19.29
CA PRO A 240 -13.72 -2.25 20.69
C PRO A 240 -12.58 -1.80 21.61
N TYR A 241 -12.94 -1.32 22.78
CA TYR A 241 -11.97 -0.95 23.82
C TYR A 241 -11.13 -2.13 24.30
N THR A 242 -11.69 -3.33 24.22
CA THR A 242 -11.08 -4.58 24.70
C THR A 242 -10.16 -5.25 23.66
N MET A 243 -9.95 -4.63 22.48
CA MET A 243 -9.08 -5.11 21.42
C MET A 243 -7.59 -4.96 21.74
#